data_10cb0688e9fd6c8eb76598db0a9d050e
#
_entry.id   10cb0688e9fd6c8eb76598db0a9d050e
#
_cell.length_a   1.000
_cell.length_b   1.000
_cell.length_c   1.000
_cell.angle_alpha   90.00
_cell.angle_beta   90.00
_cell.angle_gamma   90.00
#
_symmetry.space_group_name_H-M   'P 1'
#
loop_
_entity.id
_entity.type
_entity.pdbx_description
1 polymer ?
#
loop_
_entity_poly.entity_id
_entity_poly.type
_entity_poly.pdbx_seq_one_letter_code
_entity_poly.pdbx_strand_id
1 'polypeptide(L)'
;YDGQVILPVYHVVSVGHTVSAEELYGYDIPYLRQVDSGADRMASDFSTTLMFGGDRLRKTFDRWLSQSQTESGEDVRVSDATASGFARTVNVFGCEINADDFCRQLGLQSTNVHIDKPGEDYRVITVGVGNSLGMSLYGAALLAANGESYDEIIQYYYTGVTVSK
;
A
#
# COMPACT_ATOMS: atom_id res chain seq x y z
N TYR A 1 -1.48 -20.94 -13.80
CA TYR A 1 -0.71 -20.26 -14.82
C TYR A 1 0.34 -21.21 -15.39
N ASP A 2 0.38 -21.39 -16.73
CA ASP A 2 1.29 -22.33 -17.40
C ASP A 2 1.31 -23.75 -16.79
N GLY A 3 0.14 -24.27 -16.41
CA GLY A 3 0.00 -25.59 -15.79
C GLY A 3 0.54 -25.69 -14.35
N GLN A 4 0.93 -24.59 -13.75
CA GLN A 4 1.36 -24.51 -12.36
C GLN A 4 0.31 -23.79 -11.50
N VAL A 5 0.17 -24.24 -10.24
CA VAL A 5 -0.69 -23.55 -9.27
C VAL A 5 -0.04 -22.21 -8.90
N ILE A 6 -0.81 -21.13 -8.99
CA ILE A 6 -0.33 -19.79 -8.61
C ILE A 6 -0.33 -19.59 -7.08
N LEU A 7 0.43 -18.60 -6.61
CA LEU A 7 0.28 -18.04 -5.29
C LEU A 7 -0.76 -16.89 -5.35
N PRO A 8 -2.01 -17.10 -4.88
CA PRO A 8 -3.09 -16.12 -5.01
C PRO A 8 -3.01 -15.08 -3.90
N VAL A 9 -2.11 -14.12 -4.03
CA VAL A 9 -1.98 -13.00 -3.08
C VAL A 9 -3.17 -12.05 -3.22
N TYR A 10 -3.60 -11.45 -2.11
CA TYR A 10 -4.74 -10.55 -2.08
C TYR A 10 -4.55 -9.43 -1.06
N HIS A 11 -5.35 -8.40 -1.15
CA HIS A 11 -5.42 -7.27 -0.23
C HIS A 11 -6.89 -6.89 0.01
N VAL A 12 -7.15 -6.00 0.97
CA VAL A 12 -8.54 -5.67 1.34
C VAL A 12 -9.14 -4.64 0.40
N VAL A 13 -8.47 -3.48 0.23
CA VAL A 13 -8.91 -2.37 -0.63
C VAL A 13 -7.70 -1.84 -1.40
N SER A 14 -7.79 -1.79 -2.71
CA SER A 14 -6.73 -1.23 -3.55
C SER A 14 -6.71 0.30 -3.54
N VAL A 15 -5.71 0.90 -4.16
CA VAL A 15 -5.65 2.36 -4.42
C VAL A 15 -6.52 2.79 -5.62
N GLY A 16 -7.46 1.95 -6.06
CA GLY A 16 -8.29 2.12 -7.26
C GLY A 16 -7.77 1.31 -8.44
N HIS A 17 -6.66 0.63 -8.29
CA HIS A 17 -6.10 -0.36 -9.21
C HIS A 17 -5.14 -1.27 -8.43
N THR A 18 -4.90 -2.48 -8.93
CA THR A 18 -3.86 -3.33 -8.39
C THR A 18 -2.50 -2.89 -8.91
N VAL A 19 -1.42 -3.32 -8.27
CA VAL A 19 -0.05 -3.06 -8.74
C VAL A 19 0.62 -4.37 -9.17
N SER A 20 1.63 -4.27 -10.04
CA SER A 20 2.40 -5.45 -10.44
C SER A 20 3.46 -5.82 -9.39
N ALA A 21 3.88 -7.09 -9.39
CA ALA A 21 5.00 -7.53 -8.56
C ALA A 21 6.32 -6.83 -8.96
N GLU A 22 6.48 -6.52 -10.25
CA GLU A 22 7.64 -5.78 -10.76
C GLU A 22 7.73 -4.37 -10.15
N GLU A 23 6.60 -3.66 -10.03
CA GLU A 23 6.56 -2.32 -9.44
C GLU A 23 6.92 -2.33 -7.96
N LEU A 24 6.36 -3.28 -7.19
CA LEU A 24 6.58 -3.33 -5.74
C LEU A 24 7.95 -3.91 -5.37
N TYR A 25 8.38 -4.96 -6.06
CA TYR A 25 9.51 -5.79 -5.65
C TYR A 25 10.66 -5.84 -6.64
N GLY A 26 10.50 -5.29 -7.85
CA GLY A 26 11.54 -5.26 -8.88
C GLY A 26 11.72 -6.58 -9.66
N TYR A 27 10.81 -7.55 -9.51
CA TYR A 27 10.84 -8.80 -10.29
C TYR A 27 9.45 -9.13 -10.84
N ASP A 28 9.44 -9.70 -12.04
CA ASP A 28 8.21 -10.00 -12.75
C ASP A 28 7.55 -11.30 -12.27
N ILE A 29 6.25 -11.21 -11.97
CA ILE A 29 5.36 -12.36 -11.79
C ILE A 29 4.24 -12.22 -12.83
N PRO A 30 4.23 -13.05 -13.88
CA PRO A 30 3.42 -12.81 -15.08
C PRO A 30 1.92 -12.67 -14.85
N TYR A 31 1.38 -13.30 -13.82
CA TYR A 31 -0.05 -13.23 -13.48
C TYR A 31 -0.38 -12.12 -12.47
N LEU A 32 0.61 -11.43 -11.86
CA LEU A 32 0.41 -10.30 -10.94
C LEU A 32 0.67 -8.99 -11.69
N ARG A 33 -0.30 -8.59 -12.49
CA ARG A 33 -0.29 -7.36 -13.29
C ARG A 33 -1.18 -6.30 -12.65
N GLN A 34 -0.99 -5.08 -13.10
CA GLN A 34 -1.92 -4.01 -12.77
C GLN A 34 -3.26 -4.23 -13.51
N VAL A 35 -4.35 -4.25 -12.75
CA VAL A 35 -5.72 -4.26 -13.26
C VAL A 35 -6.54 -3.15 -12.61
N ASP A 36 -7.55 -2.65 -13.30
CA ASP A 36 -8.44 -1.64 -12.75
C ASP A 36 -9.24 -2.22 -11.55
N SER A 37 -9.36 -1.45 -10.51
CA SER A 37 -10.19 -1.74 -9.35
C SER A 37 -10.82 -0.44 -8.83
N GLY A 38 -11.26 0.41 -9.77
CA GLY A 38 -11.79 1.75 -9.48
C GLY A 38 -12.97 1.77 -8.52
N ALA A 39 -13.73 0.68 -8.46
CA ALA A 39 -14.83 0.52 -7.52
C ALA A 39 -14.37 0.52 -6.05
N ASP A 40 -13.12 0.18 -5.76
CA ASP A 40 -12.54 0.24 -4.40
C ASP A 40 -12.60 1.64 -3.78
N ARG A 41 -12.67 2.69 -4.61
CA ARG A 41 -12.86 4.08 -4.16
C ARG A 41 -14.17 4.32 -3.41
N MET A 42 -15.12 3.41 -3.50
CA MET A 42 -16.39 3.47 -2.75
C MET A 42 -16.29 2.82 -1.36
N ALA A 43 -15.18 2.14 -1.04
CA ALA A 43 -14.99 1.57 0.27
C ALA A 43 -14.87 2.68 1.34
N SER A 44 -15.50 2.48 2.49
CA SER A 44 -15.49 3.44 3.60
C SER A 44 -14.09 3.71 4.15
N ASP A 45 -13.20 2.73 4.01
CA ASP A 45 -11.81 2.74 4.45
C ASP A 45 -10.80 2.90 3.29
N PHE A 46 -11.29 3.36 2.12
CA PHE A 46 -10.44 3.67 0.97
C PHE A 46 -9.34 4.67 1.30
N SER A 47 -9.63 5.66 2.16
CA SER A 47 -8.64 6.64 2.60
C SER A 47 -8.81 6.93 4.09
N THR A 48 -7.69 6.94 4.81
CA THR A 48 -7.64 7.27 6.23
C THR A 48 -6.71 8.44 6.46
N THR A 49 -7.16 9.42 7.24
CA THR A 49 -6.35 10.60 7.61
C THR A 49 -6.10 10.59 9.11
N LEU A 50 -4.83 10.69 9.49
CA LEU A 50 -4.40 10.79 10.89
C LEU A 50 -3.52 12.02 11.10
N MET A 51 -3.60 12.60 12.31
CA MET A 51 -2.79 13.74 12.72
C MET A 51 -1.80 13.34 13.81
N PHE A 52 -0.56 13.77 13.67
CA PHE A 52 0.51 13.47 14.61
C PHE A 52 1.30 14.74 14.97
N GLY A 53 1.40 15.05 16.25
CA GLY A 53 2.33 16.07 16.72
C GLY A 53 3.79 15.67 16.51
N GLY A 54 4.66 16.65 16.21
CA GLY A 54 6.08 16.39 15.99
C GLY A 54 6.77 15.66 17.15
N ASP A 55 6.47 16.03 18.38
CA ASP A 55 7.01 15.37 19.59
C ASP A 55 6.58 13.90 19.68
N ARG A 56 5.34 13.61 19.34
CA ARG A 56 4.85 12.23 19.30
C ARG A 56 5.62 11.40 18.26
N LEU A 57 5.85 11.94 17.07
CA LEU A 57 6.63 11.26 16.04
C LEU A 57 8.08 11.05 16.49
N ARG A 58 8.76 12.06 17.06
CA ARG A 58 10.10 11.93 17.63
C ARG A 58 10.17 10.80 18.65
N LYS A 59 9.23 10.75 19.58
CA LYS A 59 9.15 9.69 20.60
C LYS A 59 8.89 8.31 19.99
N THR A 60 7.99 8.22 18.99
CA THR A 60 7.67 6.95 18.32
C THR A 60 8.87 6.38 17.57
N PHE A 61 9.68 7.24 16.96
CA PHE A 61 10.84 6.85 16.15
C PHE A 61 12.19 7.04 16.87
N ASP A 62 12.19 7.27 18.18
CA ASP A 62 13.39 7.53 19.00
C ASP A 62 14.50 6.48 18.77
N ARG A 63 14.13 5.18 18.66
CA ARG A 63 15.08 4.09 18.39
C ARG A 63 15.87 4.29 17.10
N TRP A 64 15.22 4.76 16.02
CA TRP A 64 15.88 5.01 14.73
C TRP A 64 16.69 6.31 14.78
N LEU A 65 16.09 7.35 15.37
CA LEU A 65 16.74 8.65 15.49
C LEU A 65 18.02 8.59 16.33
N SER A 66 18.02 7.84 17.43
CA SER A 66 19.21 7.70 18.30
C SER A 66 20.34 6.87 17.66
N GLN A 67 20.04 6.04 16.66
CA GLN A 67 21.04 5.26 15.93
C GLN A 67 21.50 5.95 14.63
N SER A 68 20.83 7.01 14.21
CA SER A 68 21.17 7.75 13.01
C SER A 68 22.44 8.58 13.24
N GLN A 69 23.37 8.52 12.27
CA GLN A 69 24.56 9.37 12.23
C GLN A 69 24.32 10.68 11.46
N THR A 70 23.11 10.87 10.93
CA THR A 70 22.72 12.07 10.21
C THR A 70 22.31 13.19 11.17
N GLU A 71 22.61 14.43 10.82
CA GLU A 71 22.08 15.58 11.55
C GLU A 71 20.55 15.53 11.54
N SER A 72 19.94 15.82 12.69
CA SER A 72 18.47 15.76 12.79
C SER A 72 17.84 16.82 11.87
N GLY A 73 17.08 16.35 10.89
CA GLY A 73 16.24 17.19 10.06
C GLY A 73 15.01 17.72 10.81
N GLU A 74 14.32 18.67 10.22
CA GLU A 74 13.14 19.29 10.83
C GLU A 74 11.82 18.76 10.29
N ASP A 75 11.87 17.83 9.30
CA ASP A 75 10.69 17.44 8.54
C ASP A 75 10.46 15.93 8.48
N VAL A 76 9.22 15.54 8.17
CA VAL A 76 8.81 14.16 7.90
C VAL A 76 8.17 14.12 6.52
N ARG A 77 8.71 13.28 5.62
CA ARG A 77 8.22 13.17 4.24
C ARG A 77 8.51 11.80 3.65
N VAL A 78 7.74 11.41 2.66
CA VAL A 78 8.10 10.28 1.80
C VAL A 78 9.33 10.65 0.99
N SER A 79 10.39 9.84 1.04
CA SER A 79 11.66 10.08 0.35
C SER A 79 11.82 9.24 -0.92
N ASP A 80 11.22 8.06 -0.96
CA ASP A 80 11.16 7.20 -2.15
C ASP A 80 9.81 6.47 -2.21
N ALA A 81 9.25 6.37 -3.42
CA ALA A 81 7.98 5.69 -3.67
C ALA A 81 7.94 5.04 -5.05
N THR A 82 7.03 4.09 -5.23
CA THR A 82 6.69 3.50 -6.52
C THR A 82 5.89 4.48 -7.40
N ALA A 83 5.72 4.14 -8.67
CA ALA A 83 4.91 4.94 -9.59
C ALA A 83 3.44 5.07 -9.14
N SER A 84 2.90 4.03 -8.49
CA SER A 84 1.54 4.03 -7.90
C SER A 84 1.48 4.68 -6.51
N GLY A 85 2.55 5.28 -6.02
CA GLY A 85 2.58 6.05 -4.76
C GLY A 85 2.80 5.21 -3.50
N PHE A 86 3.18 3.94 -3.60
CA PHE A 86 3.58 3.15 -2.43
C PHE A 86 4.98 3.56 -1.97
N ALA A 87 5.09 4.13 -0.79
CA ALA A 87 6.36 4.52 -0.20
C ALA A 87 7.27 3.29 0.02
N ARG A 88 8.55 3.44 -0.31
CA ARG A 88 9.61 2.50 0.05
C ARG A 88 10.35 2.97 1.28
N THR A 89 10.59 4.29 1.35
CA THR A 89 11.24 4.94 2.48
C THR A 89 10.54 6.24 2.86
N VAL A 90 10.58 6.54 4.15
CA VAL A 90 10.10 7.78 4.74
C VAL A 90 11.24 8.43 5.51
N ASN A 91 11.55 9.67 5.17
CA ASN A 91 12.47 10.47 5.96
C ASN A 91 11.73 11.00 7.19
N VAL A 92 12.22 10.65 8.38
CA VAL A 92 11.68 11.10 9.65
C VAL A 92 12.78 11.88 10.37
N PHE A 93 12.69 13.21 10.35
CA PHE A 93 13.65 14.12 10.99
C PHE A 93 15.13 13.84 10.62
N GLY A 94 15.37 13.55 9.34
CA GLY A 94 16.72 13.27 8.82
C GLY A 94 17.09 11.78 8.80
N CYS A 95 16.30 10.90 9.40
CA CYS A 95 16.52 9.46 9.38
C CYS A 95 15.65 8.78 8.31
N GLU A 96 16.25 8.00 7.40
CA GLU A 96 15.54 7.20 6.43
C GLU A 96 15.02 5.91 7.09
N ILE A 97 13.71 5.72 7.08
CA ILE A 97 13.02 4.57 7.68
C ILE A 97 12.29 3.81 6.58
N ASN A 98 12.36 2.48 6.61
CA ASN A 98 11.55 1.64 5.74
C ASN A 98 10.07 1.94 5.93
N ALA A 99 9.30 2.06 4.84
CA ALA A 99 7.90 2.47 4.90
C ALA A 99 7.00 1.47 5.66
N ASP A 100 7.31 0.15 5.59
CA ASP A 100 6.55 -0.85 6.36
C ASP A 100 6.77 -0.66 7.87
N ASP A 101 8.00 -0.34 8.29
CA ASP A 101 8.30 -0.04 9.69
C ASP A 101 7.61 1.25 10.14
N PHE A 102 7.67 2.31 9.31
CA PHE A 102 6.96 3.56 9.57
C PHE A 102 5.46 3.32 9.76
N CYS A 103 4.82 2.62 8.83
CA CYS A 103 3.40 2.32 8.88
C CYS A 103 3.03 1.46 10.10
N ARG A 104 3.83 0.45 10.39
CA ARG A 104 3.61 -0.43 11.56
C ARG A 104 3.67 0.33 12.87
N GLN A 105 4.63 1.25 13.03
CA GLN A 105 4.77 2.06 14.26
C GLN A 105 3.58 3.02 14.47
N LEU A 106 2.99 3.50 13.39
CA LEU A 106 1.85 4.43 13.44
C LEU A 106 0.48 3.74 13.32
N GLY A 107 0.45 2.40 13.14
CA GLY A 107 -0.79 1.65 12.96
C GLY A 107 -1.50 1.92 11.63
N LEU A 108 -0.74 2.30 10.59
CA LEU A 108 -1.25 2.54 9.24
C LEU A 108 -1.43 1.22 8.49
N GLN A 109 -2.45 1.16 7.64
CA GLN A 109 -2.85 -0.07 6.95
C GLN A 109 -2.33 -0.18 5.50
N SER A 110 -1.63 0.85 5.03
CA SER A 110 -1.06 0.91 3.67
C SER A 110 0.22 1.73 3.69
N THR A 111 1.19 1.36 2.85
CA THR A 111 2.36 2.19 2.57
C THR A 111 2.12 3.21 1.45
N ASN A 112 0.93 3.23 0.85
CA ASN A 112 0.51 4.35 0.01
C ASN A 112 0.15 5.53 0.91
N VAL A 113 1.16 6.34 1.23
CA VAL A 113 1.07 7.42 2.21
C VAL A 113 1.40 8.77 1.59
N HIS A 114 0.63 9.78 1.99
CA HIS A 114 0.92 11.19 1.75
C HIS A 114 1.12 11.87 3.09
N ILE A 115 2.19 12.66 3.20
CA ILE A 115 2.53 13.37 4.44
C ILE A 115 2.67 14.84 4.11
N ASP A 116 1.93 15.68 4.83
CA ASP A 116 2.07 17.12 4.82
C ASP A 116 2.01 17.70 6.25
N LYS A 117 2.32 18.97 6.39
CA LYS A 117 2.37 19.67 7.69
C LYS A 117 1.52 20.93 7.67
N PRO A 118 0.19 20.80 7.82
CA PRO A 118 -0.68 21.97 7.97
C PRO A 118 -0.54 22.56 9.39
N GLY A 119 0.36 23.53 9.58
CA GLY A 119 0.66 24.13 10.89
C GLY A 119 1.74 23.37 11.68
N GLU A 120 1.46 23.07 12.97
CA GLU A 120 2.44 22.39 13.86
C GLU A 120 2.41 20.87 13.75
N ASP A 121 1.27 20.30 13.33
CA ASP A 121 1.06 18.85 13.25
C ASP A 121 1.30 18.30 11.85
N TYR A 122 1.72 17.04 11.78
CA TYR A 122 1.82 16.28 10.53
C TYR A 122 0.51 15.56 10.24
N ARG A 123 0.00 15.77 9.03
CA ARG A 123 -1.13 15.03 8.48
C ARG A 123 -0.60 13.87 7.65
N VAL A 124 -0.99 12.66 8.03
CA VAL A 124 -0.65 11.42 7.31
C VAL A 124 -1.93 10.86 6.72
N ILE A 125 -1.99 10.79 5.40
CA ILE A 125 -3.11 10.22 4.64
C ILE A 125 -2.64 8.90 4.05
N THR A 126 -3.37 7.82 4.31
CA THR A 126 -3.15 6.53 3.64
C THR A 126 -4.28 6.25 2.65
N VAL A 127 -3.94 5.59 1.55
CA VAL A 127 -4.91 5.15 0.54
C VAL A 127 -4.84 3.64 0.40
N GLY A 128 -6.01 2.99 0.37
CA GLY A 128 -6.15 1.55 0.34
C GLY A 128 -5.88 0.87 1.70
N VAL A 129 -6.13 -0.43 1.74
CA VAL A 129 -5.86 -1.33 2.88
C VAL A 129 -5.10 -2.54 2.35
N GLY A 130 -3.80 -2.59 2.64
CA GLY A 130 -2.84 -3.55 2.09
C GLY A 130 -1.92 -2.91 1.04
N ASN A 131 -1.29 -3.75 0.20
CA ASN A 131 -0.26 -3.35 -0.76
C ASN A 131 -0.76 -3.29 -2.22
N SER A 132 -2.04 -3.47 -2.45
CA SER A 132 -2.68 -3.52 -3.79
C SER A 132 -2.13 -4.59 -4.74
N LEU A 133 -1.41 -5.61 -4.25
CA LEU A 133 -0.94 -6.72 -5.08
C LEU A 133 -1.99 -7.84 -5.18
N GLY A 134 -2.25 -8.34 -6.38
CA GLY A 134 -3.19 -9.42 -6.64
C GLY A 134 -4.66 -8.98 -6.50
N MET A 135 -5.51 -9.78 -5.87
CA MET A 135 -6.96 -9.56 -5.84
C MET A 135 -7.38 -8.57 -4.74
N SER A 136 -8.16 -7.54 -5.09
CA SER A 136 -8.90 -6.75 -4.11
C SER A 136 -10.09 -7.54 -3.59
N LEU A 137 -10.18 -7.72 -2.28
CA LEU A 137 -11.35 -8.41 -1.68
C LEU A 137 -12.62 -7.57 -1.81
N TYR A 138 -12.52 -6.25 -1.64
CA TYR A 138 -13.64 -5.34 -1.83
C TYR A 138 -14.11 -5.32 -3.28
N GLY A 139 -13.19 -5.17 -4.24
CA GLY A 139 -13.51 -5.20 -5.66
C GLY A 139 -14.10 -6.53 -6.10
N ALA A 140 -13.54 -7.65 -5.64
CA ALA A 140 -14.06 -8.99 -5.91
C ALA A 140 -15.49 -9.18 -5.37
N ALA A 141 -15.76 -8.66 -4.15
CA ALA A 141 -17.12 -8.71 -3.59
C ALA A 141 -18.15 -7.91 -4.43
N LEU A 142 -17.74 -6.76 -4.98
CA LEU A 142 -18.59 -5.96 -5.86
C LEU A 142 -18.82 -6.66 -7.21
N LEU A 143 -17.80 -7.27 -7.81
CA LEU A 143 -17.94 -8.05 -9.05
C LEU A 143 -18.92 -9.22 -8.82
N ALA A 144 -18.78 -9.95 -7.70
CA ALA A 144 -19.70 -11.03 -7.34
C ALA A 144 -21.14 -10.52 -7.13
N ALA A 145 -21.32 -9.36 -6.50
CA ALA A 145 -22.64 -8.73 -6.32
C ALA A 145 -23.27 -8.30 -7.65
N ASN A 146 -22.47 -8.01 -8.67
CA ASN A 146 -22.91 -7.70 -10.03
C ASN A 146 -23.18 -8.96 -10.89
N GLY A 147 -22.96 -10.17 -10.34
CA GLY A 147 -23.28 -11.43 -11.00
C GLY A 147 -22.09 -12.14 -11.66
N GLU A 148 -20.87 -11.63 -11.53
CA GLU A 148 -19.67 -12.31 -12.02
C GLU A 148 -19.42 -13.61 -11.22
N SER A 149 -19.03 -14.66 -11.91
CA SER A 149 -18.69 -15.93 -11.29
C SER A 149 -17.30 -15.89 -10.65
N TYR A 150 -17.03 -16.85 -9.74
CA TYR A 150 -15.73 -16.88 -9.04
C TYR A 150 -14.55 -17.08 -9.99
N ASP A 151 -14.71 -17.81 -11.07
CA ASP A 151 -13.68 -18.05 -12.09
C ASP A 151 -13.41 -16.82 -12.96
N GLU A 152 -14.46 -16.05 -13.30
CA GLU A 152 -14.32 -14.75 -13.97
C GLU A 152 -13.59 -13.75 -13.06
N ILE A 153 -13.92 -13.68 -11.79
CA ILE A 153 -13.27 -12.78 -10.81
C ILE A 153 -11.79 -13.15 -10.64
N ILE A 154 -11.46 -14.44 -10.51
CA ILE A 154 -10.08 -14.89 -10.39
C ILE A 154 -9.29 -14.53 -11.66
N GLN A 155 -9.85 -14.78 -12.83
CA GLN A 155 -9.18 -14.47 -14.11
C GLN A 155 -9.05 -12.96 -14.36
N TYR A 156 -9.95 -12.15 -13.78
CA TYR A 156 -9.85 -10.70 -13.82
C TYR A 156 -8.62 -10.18 -13.08
N TYR A 157 -8.41 -10.66 -11.85
CA TYR A 157 -7.30 -10.18 -11.02
C TYR A 157 -5.96 -10.85 -11.31
N TYR A 158 -5.97 -12.09 -11.78
CA TYR A 158 -4.75 -12.84 -12.08
C TYR A 158 -4.65 -13.09 -13.59
N THR A 159 -3.87 -12.27 -14.27
CA THR A 159 -3.76 -12.23 -15.72
C THR A 159 -3.29 -13.57 -16.30
N GLY A 160 -4.04 -14.12 -17.26
CA GLY A 160 -3.66 -15.34 -17.98
C GLY A 160 -3.78 -16.63 -17.15
N VAL A 161 -4.45 -16.57 -15.99
CA VAL A 161 -4.73 -17.75 -15.17
C VAL A 161 -5.93 -18.50 -15.70
N THR A 162 -5.90 -19.82 -15.59
CA THR A 162 -7.05 -20.71 -15.86
C THR A 162 -7.48 -21.36 -14.56
N VAL A 163 -8.78 -21.41 -14.31
CA VAL A 163 -9.36 -22.14 -13.18
C VAL A 163 -9.73 -23.54 -13.64
N SER A 164 -9.17 -24.57 -13.00
CA SER A 164 -9.49 -25.97 -13.24
C SER A 164 -10.07 -26.63 -12.01
N LYS A 165 -10.98 -27.56 -12.22
CA LYS A 165 -11.56 -28.39 -11.14
C LYS A 165 -10.72 -29.60 -10.89
#